data_57bde4af518cd67540b2a1f8509fd7ef
#
_entry.id   57bde4af518cd67540b2a1f8509fd7ef
#
_cell.length_a   1.000
_cell.length_b   1.000
_cell.length_c   1.000
_cell.angle_alpha   90.00
_cell.angle_beta   90.00
_cell.angle_gamma   90.00
#
_symmetry.space_group_name_H-M   'P 1'
#
loop_
_entity.id
_entity.type
_entity.pdbx_description
1 polymer ?
#
loop_
_entity_poly.entity_id
_entity_poly.type
_entity_poly.pdbx_seq_one_letter_code
_entity_poly.pdbx_strand_id
1 'polypeptide(L)'
;MENPHSILKKVFGYDSFRPGQEEIVSRLLAGQDVLAVMPTGAGKSICYQVPALLLPGITIVVSPLVSLMKDQVGALVQAGVAAAFLNNSLTDNQKALMLHRAREGWYKIIYVAPERLEMPGFQRFAQERQISMVTVDEAHCISQWGQDFRPSYLRIKAFVDSLPSRPVMGAFTATATAHVREDIRTHLALQAPYEVTTSFDRPNLYFETRRALPSQKPKELLELVLKEGNHAGIVYCSTTRQVDETVQLLQSRSIRAAAYHAKLDADTRRQNQDDFLYDRVQVMVATNAFGMGIDKPNVRFVIHYNMPKDLESYYQEAGRAGRDGQPARCTLLYSGTDVRTIRFFIDKEREADNGLPADVKAEAARKAEERLKYMTFYSTTQHCLRGFLLQYFGEAAPKKCGNCSCCLAAEQEAQLQVEYARRRAVQSADRLEKPRRAKPAAAGSLSEADEKLLNALYAVRKRLAGKQNLPAFMVFNDATLREMAEKKPMSIDELLNISGVGEKKAARYGNAFLRVIEDAVGSRE
;
A
#
# COMPACT_ATOMS: atom_id res chain seq x y z
N MET A 1 -30.91 12.42 -6.19
CA MET A 1 -29.98 11.38 -6.70
C MET A 1 -28.76 11.38 -5.79
N GLU A 2 -28.29 10.22 -5.38
CA GLU A 2 -27.01 10.11 -4.67
C GLU A 2 -25.89 10.60 -5.58
N ASN A 3 -24.99 11.42 -5.05
CA ASN A 3 -23.84 11.96 -5.77
C ASN A 3 -22.53 11.34 -5.25
N PRO A 4 -21.39 11.48 -5.96
CA PRO A 4 -20.13 10.88 -5.55
C PRO A 4 -19.69 11.24 -4.12
N HIS A 5 -19.87 12.49 -3.70
CA HIS A 5 -19.51 12.94 -2.35
C HIS A 5 -20.41 12.29 -1.28
N SER A 6 -21.71 12.15 -1.54
CA SER A 6 -22.61 11.48 -0.60
C SER A 6 -22.27 10.00 -0.42
N ILE A 7 -21.91 9.28 -1.49
CA ILE A 7 -21.43 7.90 -1.40
C ILE A 7 -20.09 7.84 -0.67
N LEU A 8 -19.16 8.74 -0.98
CA LEU A 8 -17.85 8.81 -0.32
C LEU A 8 -18.02 8.96 1.20
N LYS A 9 -18.89 9.87 1.63
CA LYS A 9 -19.17 10.10 3.06
C LYS A 9 -19.94 8.95 3.69
N LYS A 10 -21.05 8.55 3.11
CA LYS A 10 -21.99 7.58 3.68
C LYS A 10 -21.41 6.17 3.79
N VAL A 11 -20.69 5.71 2.75
CA VAL A 11 -20.15 4.35 2.66
C VAL A 11 -18.74 4.28 3.23
N PHE A 12 -17.87 5.21 2.83
CA PHE A 12 -16.45 5.14 3.17
C PHE A 12 -16.05 6.04 4.35
N GLY A 13 -16.89 7.03 4.73
CA GLY A 13 -16.66 7.92 5.86
C GLY A 13 -15.64 9.03 5.59
N TYR A 14 -15.37 9.37 4.32
CA TYR A 14 -14.47 10.46 3.95
C TYR A 14 -15.26 11.69 3.51
N ASP A 15 -14.84 12.89 3.99
CA ASP A 15 -15.53 14.16 3.70
C ASP A 15 -15.20 14.69 2.30
N SER A 16 -14.03 14.36 1.77
CA SER A 16 -13.54 14.83 0.49
C SER A 16 -12.70 13.80 -0.23
N PHE A 17 -12.67 13.89 -1.55
CA PHE A 17 -11.75 13.14 -2.38
C PHE A 17 -10.32 13.65 -2.20
N ARG A 18 -9.35 12.75 -2.30
CA ARG A 18 -7.94 13.12 -2.42
C ARG A 18 -7.66 13.73 -3.79
N PRO A 19 -6.58 14.51 -3.95
CA PRO A 19 -6.21 15.10 -5.25
C PRO A 19 -6.22 14.06 -6.39
N GLY A 20 -6.91 14.38 -7.47
CA GLY A 20 -7.05 13.54 -8.66
C GLY A 20 -8.15 12.46 -8.61
N GLN A 21 -8.68 12.10 -7.42
CA GLN A 21 -9.72 11.06 -7.32
C GLN A 21 -11.06 11.52 -7.89
N GLU A 22 -11.48 12.75 -7.58
CA GLU A 22 -12.79 13.29 -7.98
C GLU A 22 -12.93 13.37 -9.50
N GLU A 23 -11.88 13.82 -10.19
CA GLU A 23 -11.86 13.88 -11.65
C GLU A 23 -11.98 12.48 -12.28
N ILE A 24 -11.24 11.50 -11.76
CA ILE A 24 -11.33 10.09 -12.20
C ILE A 24 -12.77 9.57 -12.05
N VAL A 25 -13.37 9.78 -10.88
CA VAL A 25 -14.74 9.37 -10.59
C VAL A 25 -15.74 10.01 -11.56
N SER A 26 -15.60 11.30 -11.80
CA SER A 26 -16.45 12.07 -12.72
C SER A 26 -16.34 11.58 -14.15
N ARG A 27 -15.12 11.27 -14.65
CA ARG A 27 -14.88 10.73 -15.98
C ARG A 27 -15.52 9.36 -16.18
N LEU A 28 -15.33 8.44 -15.22
CA LEU A 28 -15.95 7.12 -15.26
C LEU A 28 -17.49 7.21 -15.24
N LEU A 29 -18.06 8.09 -14.46
CA LEU A 29 -19.52 8.33 -14.44
C LEU A 29 -20.04 8.94 -15.73
N ALA A 30 -19.23 9.75 -16.42
CA ALA A 30 -19.54 10.30 -17.72
C ALA A 30 -19.38 9.29 -18.88
N GLY A 31 -18.99 8.05 -18.58
CA GLY A 31 -18.77 7.00 -19.60
C GLY A 31 -17.44 7.11 -20.35
N GLN A 32 -16.49 7.92 -19.86
CA GLN A 32 -15.14 8.03 -20.44
C GLN A 32 -14.21 7.01 -19.80
N ASP A 33 -13.43 6.31 -20.63
CA ASP A 33 -12.38 5.42 -20.17
C ASP A 33 -11.30 6.19 -19.39
N VAL A 34 -10.66 5.53 -18.43
CA VAL A 34 -9.63 6.13 -17.58
C VAL A 34 -8.38 5.25 -17.54
N LEU A 35 -7.21 5.87 -17.66
CA LEU A 35 -5.92 5.29 -17.33
C LEU A 35 -5.29 6.10 -16.19
N ALA A 36 -5.28 5.54 -14.99
CA ALA A 36 -4.80 6.22 -13.78
C ALA A 36 -3.53 5.55 -13.23
N VAL A 37 -2.44 6.31 -13.20
CA VAL A 37 -1.20 5.94 -12.50
C VAL A 37 -1.22 6.63 -11.14
N MET A 38 -1.44 5.84 -10.09
CA MET A 38 -1.62 6.34 -8.73
C MET A 38 -0.77 5.51 -7.77
N PRO A 39 0.11 6.11 -6.97
CA PRO A 39 0.98 5.38 -6.06
C PRO A 39 0.21 4.52 -5.06
N THR A 40 0.91 3.54 -4.48
CA THR A 40 0.36 2.72 -3.39
C THR A 40 -0.05 3.63 -2.22
N GLY A 41 -1.28 3.44 -1.72
CA GLY A 41 -1.84 4.28 -0.65
C GLY A 41 -2.53 5.58 -1.11
N ALA A 42 -2.52 5.92 -2.41
CA ALA A 42 -3.26 7.07 -2.94
C ALA A 42 -4.79 6.86 -2.98
N GLY A 43 -5.26 5.66 -2.68
CA GLY A 43 -6.70 5.36 -2.64
C GLY A 43 -7.30 5.02 -4.01
N LYS A 44 -6.55 4.30 -4.87
CA LYS A 44 -7.03 3.79 -6.17
C LYS A 44 -8.40 3.15 -6.11
N SER A 45 -8.65 2.32 -5.08
CA SER A 45 -9.92 1.58 -4.95
C SER A 45 -11.14 2.48 -4.87
N ILE A 46 -11.06 3.62 -4.19
CA ILE A 46 -12.15 4.60 -4.09
C ILE A 46 -12.52 5.14 -5.48
N CYS A 47 -11.55 5.34 -6.37
CA CYS A 47 -11.77 5.89 -7.71
C CYS A 47 -12.70 5.03 -8.57
N TYR A 48 -12.75 3.73 -8.35
CA TYR A 48 -13.67 2.83 -9.09
C TYR A 48 -14.80 2.28 -8.22
N GLN A 49 -14.64 2.21 -6.89
CA GLN A 49 -15.70 1.73 -6.00
C GLN A 49 -16.85 2.75 -5.89
N VAL A 50 -16.56 4.05 -5.82
CA VAL A 50 -17.59 5.09 -5.79
C VAL A 50 -18.44 5.09 -7.07
N PRO A 51 -17.87 5.17 -8.29
CA PRO A 51 -18.70 5.08 -9.50
C PRO A 51 -19.40 3.73 -9.64
N ALA A 52 -18.79 2.62 -9.21
CA ALA A 52 -19.45 1.32 -9.22
C ALA A 52 -20.79 1.32 -8.44
N LEU A 53 -20.90 2.08 -7.36
CA LEU A 53 -22.14 2.19 -6.57
C LEU A 53 -23.20 3.07 -7.22
N LEU A 54 -22.79 3.99 -8.08
CA LEU A 54 -23.68 4.96 -8.76
C LEU A 54 -24.12 4.50 -10.15
N LEU A 55 -23.26 3.79 -10.87
CA LEU A 55 -23.57 3.27 -12.21
C LEU A 55 -24.70 2.21 -12.13
N PRO A 56 -25.56 2.09 -13.16
CA PRO A 56 -26.51 0.98 -13.24
C PRO A 56 -25.76 -0.34 -13.42
N GLY A 57 -26.38 -1.49 -13.11
CA GLY A 57 -25.77 -2.80 -13.36
C GLY A 57 -24.60 -3.15 -12.43
N ILE A 58 -23.68 -3.95 -12.93
CA ILE A 58 -22.58 -4.56 -12.16
C ILE A 58 -21.23 -4.00 -12.62
N THR A 59 -20.33 -3.79 -11.70
CA THR A 59 -18.91 -3.51 -11.99
C THR A 59 -18.07 -4.76 -11.79
N ILE A 60 -17.28 -5.11 -12.81
CA ILE A 60 -16.27 -6.17 -12.73
C ILE A 60 -14.91 -5.53 -12.46
N VAL A 61 -14.22 -6.00 -11.42
CA VAL A 61 -12.86 -5.59 -11.08
C VAL A 61 -11.90 -6.75 -11.35
N VAL A 62 -11.10 -6.65 -12.39
CA VAL A 62 -10.06 -7.65 -12.70
C VAL A 62 -8.85 -7.34 -11.84
N SER A 63 -8.44 -8.30 -11.01
CA SER A 63 -7.29 -8.16 -10.11
C SER A 63 -6.44 -9.43 -10.14
N PRO A 64 -5.09 -9.33 -10.05
CA PRO A 64 -4.21 -10.49 -10.18
C PRO A 64 -4.07 -11.30 -8.87
N LEU A 65 -4.65 -10.82 -7.76
CA LEU A 65 -4.27 -11.25 -6.42
C LEU A 65 -5.46 -11.69 -5.58
N VAL A 66 -5.46 -12.98 -5.26
CA VAL A 66 -6.51 -13.63 -4.45
C VAL A 66 -6.66 -12.99 -3.07
N SER A 67 -5.55 -12.68 -2.39
CA SER A 67 -5.55 -12.06 -1.07
C SER A 67 -6.15 -10.65 -1.10
N LEU A 68 -5.73 -9.83 -2.07
CA LEU A 68 -6.26 -8.47 -2.24
C LEU A 68 -7.77 -8.46 -2.50
N MET A 69 -8.24 -9.36 -3.36
CA MET A 69 -9.69 -9.50 -3.60
C MET A 69 -10.46 -9.77 -2.32
N LYS A 70 -9.97 -10.71 -1.48
CA LYS A 70 -10.60 -11.06 -0.20
C LYS A 70 -10.65 -9.86 0.74
N ASP A 71 -9.56 -9.12 0.85
CA ASP A 71 -9.48 -7.95 1.73
C ASP A 71 -10.38 -6.80 1.24
N GLN A 72 -10.37 -6.51 -0.07
CA GLN A 72 -11.22 -5.47 -0.68
C GLN A 72 -12.72 -5.82 -0.53
N VAL A 73 -13.11 -7.06 -0.84
CA VAL A 73 -14.49 -7.52 -0.69
C VAL A 73 -14.90 -7.52 0.79
N GLY A 74 -14.01 -7.96 1.69
CA GLY A 74 -14.25 -7.90 3.13
C GLY A 74 -14.53 -6.48 3.63
N ALA A 75 -13.72 -5.50 3.19
CA ALA A 75 -13.89 -4.10 3.53
C ALA A 75 -15.21 -3.51 2.98
N LEU A 76 -15.56 -3.83 1.72
CA LEU A 76 -16.82 -3.42 1.09
C LEU A 76 -18.04 -4.00 1.84
N VAL A 77 -18.03 -5.27 2.17
CA VAL A 77 -19.11 -5.92 2.93
C VAL A 77 -19.25 -5.30 4.32
N GLN A 78 -18.16 -4.96 5.01
CA GLN A 78 -18.20 -4.23 6.28
C GLN A 78 -18.77 -2.81 6.13
N ALA A 79 -18.53 -2.17 4.99
CA ALA A 79 -19.12 -0.87 4.66
C ALA A 79 -20.59 -0.98 4.18
N GLY A 80 -21.16 -2.20 4.12
CA GLY A 80 -22.54 -2.45 3.72
C GLY A 80 -22.75 -2.53 2.20
N VAL A 81 -21.66 -2.71 1.43
CA VAL A 81 -21.72 -2.87 -0.03
C VAL A 81 -21.81 -4.35 -0.38
N ALA A 82 -22.75 -4.72 -1.24
CA ALA A 82 -22.87 -6.09 -1.75
C ALA A 82 -21.77 -6.36 -2.79
N ALA A 83 -20.71 -7.04 -2.37
CA ALA A 83 -19.56 -7.39 -3.19
C ALA A 83 -19.21 -8.88 -3.07
N ALA A 84 -18.61 -9.43 -4.12
CA ALA A 84 -18.13 -10.81 -4.14
C ALA A 84 -16.79 -10.91 -4.88
N PHE A 85 -16.11 -12.07 -4.77
CA PHE A 85 -14.94 -12.39 -5.58
C PHE A 85 -15.05 -13.77 -6.23
N LEU A 86 -14.39 -13.94 -7.37
CA LEU A 86 -14.29 -15.21 -8.10
C LEU A 86 -12.83 -15.50 -8.44
N ASN A 87 -12.25 -16.47 -7.74
CA ASN A 87 -10.86 -16.88 -7.94
C ASN A 87 -10.66 -18.39 -7.65
N ASN A 88 -9.41 -18.85 -7.65
CA ASN A 88 -9.07 -20.26 -7.49
C ASN A 88 -9.22 -20.79 -6.05
N SER A 89 -9.39 -19.92 -5.05
CA SER A 89 -9.54 -20.34 -3.66
C SER A 89 -10.95 -20.83 -3.31
N LEU A 90 -11.94 -20.56 -4.19
CA LEU A 90 -13.33 -21.00 -3.99
C LEU A 90 -13.51 -22.46 -4.46
N THR A 91 -14.27 -23.23 -3.69
CA THR A 91 -14.76 -24.54 -4.12
C THR A 91 -15.77 -24.39 -5.28
N ASP A 92 -16.03 -25.47 -6.00
CA ASP A 92 -16.96 -25.41 -7.14
C ASP A 92 -18.39 -25.06 -6.70
N ASN A 93 -18.82 -25.55 -5.53
CA ASN A 93 -20.11 -25.18 -4.93
C ASN A 93 -20.17 -23.68 -4.59
N GLN A 94 -19.10 -23.12 -4.03
CA GLN A 94 -19.02 -21.69 -3.73
C GLN A 94 -19.04 -20.83 -5.01
N LYS A 95 -18.34 -21.27 -6.07
CA LYS A 95 -18.37 -20.61 -7.39
C LYS A 95 -19.79 -20.64 -7.99
N ALA A 96 -20.45 -21.80 -7.96
CA ALA A 96 -21.81 -21.95 -8.48
C ALA A 96 -22.81 -21.05 -7.72
N LEU A 97 -22.75 -21.06 -6.40
CA LEU A 97 -23.59 -20.20 -5.55
C LEU A 97 -23.35 -18.71 -5.81
N MET A 98 -22.08 -18.30 -5.94
CA MET A 98 -21.73 -16.92 -6.24
C MET A 98 -22.28 -16.48 -7.60
N LEU A 99 -22.11 -17.30 -8.66
CA LEU A 99 -22.64 -17.01 -9.97
C LEU A 99 -24.16 -16.99 -10.00
N HIS A 100 -24.83 -17.87 -9.27
CA HIS A 100 -26.28 -17.85 -9.12
C HIS A 100 -26.75 -16.52 -8.53
N ARG A 101 -26.21 -16.12 -7.38
CA ARG A 101 -26.51 -14.83 -6.73
C ARG A 101 -26.18 -13.63 -7.62
N ALA A 102 -25.09 -13.70 -8.39
CA ALA A 102 -24.73 -12.66 -9.34
C ALA A 102 -25.79 -12.50 -10.45
N ARG A 103 -26.35 -13.62 -10.95
CA ARG A 103 -27.47 -13.60 -11.91
C ARG A 103 -28.75 -13.02 -11.31
N GLU A 104 -29.00 -13.20 -10.02
CA GLU A 104 -30.12 -12.58 -9.32
C GLU A 104 -29.89 -11.08 -9.00
N GLY A 105 -28.69 -10.55 -9.31
CA GLY A 105 -28.39 -9.13 -9.08
C GLY A 105 -28.01 -8.77 -7.64
N TRP A 106 -27.57 -9.75 -6.83
CA TRP A 106 -27.21 -9.52 -5.44
C TRP A 106 -25.94 -8.64 -5.28
N TYR A 107 -25.06 -8.63 -6.29
CA TYR A 107 -23.78 -7.97 -6.17
C TYR A 107 -23.70 -6.73 -7.05
N LYS A 108 -23.12 -5.67 -6.50
CA LYS A 108 -22.82 -4.43 -7.20
C LYS A 108 -21.40 -4.43 -7.77
N ILE A 109 -20.48 -5.08 -7.05
CA ILE A 109 -19.06 -5.17 -7.43
C ILE A 109 -18.63 -6.64 -7.35
N ILE A 110 -18.00 -7.15 -8.41
CA ILE A 110 -17.46 -8.51 -8.46
C ILE A 110 -15.97 -8.42 -8.82
N TYR A 111 -15.10 -8.82 -7.90
CA TYR A 111 -13.68 -9.00 -8.16
C TYR A 111 -13.44 -10.34 -8.82
N VAL A 112 -12.63 -10.36 -9.89
CA VAL A 112 -12.38 -11.58 -10.66
C VAL A 112 -10.89 -11.72 -10.99
N ALA A 113 -10.35 -12.95 -10.83
CA ALA A 113 -9.03 -13.25 -11.34
C ALA A 113 -9.05 -13.34 -12.88
N PRO A 114 -8.05 -12.79 -13.59
CA PRO A 114 -8.09 -12.67 -15.06
C PRO A 114 -8.27 -14.01 -15.77
N GLU A 115 -7.74 -15.12 -15.25
CA GLU A 115 -7.92 -16.46 -15.78
C GLU A 115 -9.34 -17.01 -15.64
N ARG A 116 -10.20 -16.34 -14.88
CA ARG A 116 -11.61 -16.72 -14.71
C ARG A 116 -12.55 -16.07 -15.73
N LEU A 117 -12.08 -15.06 -16.44
CA LEU A 117 -12.86 -14.38 -17.47
C LEU A 117 -13.30 -15.32 -18.60
N GLU A 118 -12.53 -16.40 -18.86
CA GLU A 118 -12.82 -17.39 -19.89
C GLU A 118 -13.72 -18.54 -19.40
N MET A 119 -14.09 -18.58 -18.10
CA MET A 119 -15.00 -19.62 -17.60
C MET A 119 -16.37 -19.50 -18.27
N PRO A 120 -16.90 -20.58 -18.87
CA PRO A 120 -18.19 -20.56 -19.57
C PRO A 120 -19.35 -20.07 -18.69
N GLY A 121 -19.31 -20.40 -17.38
CA GLY A 121 -20.32 -19.96 -16.42
C GLY A 121 -20.25 -18.47 -16.13
N PHE A 122 -19.05 -17.87 -16.11
CA PHE A 122 -18.85 -16.44 -15.91
C PHE A 122 -19.18 -15.65 -17.17
N GLN A 123 -18.79 -16.13 -18.35
CA GLN A 123 -19.14 -15.51 -19.63
C GLN A 123 -20.65 -15.45 -19.83
N ARG A 124 -21.37 -16.55 -19.62
CA ARG A 124 -22.84 -16.58 -19.69
C ARG A 124 -23.47 -15.57 -18.73
N PHE A 125 -23.02 -15.53 -17.47
CA PHE A 125 -23.47 -14.53 -16.51
C PHE A 125 -23.24 -13.10 -17.04
N ALA A 126 -22.05 -12.80 -17.56
CA ALA A 126 -21.70 -11.47 -18.05
C ALA A 126 -22.48 -11.06 -19.30
N GLN A 127 -22.94 -12.02 -20.11
CA GLN A 127 -23.82 -11.79 -21.26
C GLN A 127 -25.29 -11.60 -20.87
N GLU A 128 -25.72 -12.21 -19.77
CA GLU A 128 -27.11 -12.12 -19.27
C GLU A 128 -27.38 -10.87 -18.43
N ARG A 129 -26.33 -10.20 -17.94
CA ARG A 129 -26.44 -9.06 -17.03
C ARG A 129 -25.76 -7.82 -17.57
N GLN A 130 -26.27 -6.66 -17.22
CA GLN A 130 -25.65 -5.39 -17.58
C GLN A 130 -24.35 -5.20 -16.81
N ILE A 131 -23.21 -5.22 -17.52
CA ILE A 131 -21.90 -4.83 -17.01
C ILE A 131 -21.67 -3.38 -17.39
N SER A 132 -21.70 -2.48 -16.41
CA SER A 132 -21.60 -1.03 -16.65
C SER A 132 -20.15 -0.55 -16.67
N MET A 133 -19.28 -1.21 -15.90
CA MET A 133 -17.87 -0.86 -15.83
C MET A 133 -17.00 -2.11 -15.68
N VAL A 134 -15.85 -2.13 -16.36
CA VAL A 134 -14.77 -3.08 -16.14
C VAL A 134 -13.54 -2.30 -15.68
N THR A 135 -13.07 -2.62 -14.48
CA THR A 135 -11.87 -2.02 -13.91
C THR A 135 -10.74 -3.04 -13.90
N VAL A 136 -9.57 -2.63 -14.36
CA VAL A 136 -8.35 -3.44 -14.35
C VAL A 136 -7.41 -2.88 -13.29
N ASP A 137 -7.30 -3.59 -12.19
CA ASP A 137 -6.34 -3.27 -11.12
C ASP A 137 -4.98 -3.89 -11.45
N GLU A 138 -3.90 -3.24 -11.00
CA GLU A 138 -2.51 -3.56 -11.36
C GLU A 138 -2.33 -3.72 -12.89
N ALA A 139 -2.89 -2.76 -13.66
CA ALA A 139 -2.93 -2.81 -15.12
C ALA A 139 -1.55 -2.95 -15.78
N HIS A 140 -0.46 -2.60 -15.08
CA HIS A 140 0.91 -2.84 -15.55
C HIS A 140 1.22 -4.32 -15.83
N CYS A 141 0.44 -5.25 -15.25
CA CYS A 141 0.57 -6.68 -15.50
C CYS A 141 0.28 -7.09 -16.97
N ILE A 142 -0.33 -6.21 -17.77
CA ILE A 142 -0.60 -6.47 -19.19
C ILE A 142 0.65 -6.30 -20.06
N SER A 143 1.62 -5.50 -19.61
CA SER A 143 2.82 -5.15 -20.36
C SER A 143 3.96 -6.11 -20.06
N GLN A 144 4.61 -6.64 -21.10
CA GLN A 144 5.86 -7.42 -20.97
C GLN A 144 7.01 -6.57 -20.40
N TRP A 145 6.88 -5.25 -20.43
CA TRP A 145 7.82 -4.27 -19.90
C TRP A 145 7.47 -3.85 -18.47
N GLY A 146 6.34 -4.33 -17.95
CA GLY A 146 5.91 -4.11 -16.56
C GLY A 146 6.74 -4.97 -15.57
N GLN A 147 6.55 -4.72 -14.28
CA GLN A 147 7.27 -5.42 -13.20
C GLN A 147 6.82 -6.89 -13.02
N ASP A 148 5.56 -7.19 -13.35
CA ASP A 148 4.91 -8.50 -13.14
C ASP A 148 4.00 -8.82 -14.33
N PHE A 149 4.60 -9.14 -15.47
CA PHE A 149 3.84 -9.51 -16.66
C PHE A 149 3.02 -10.79 -16.42
N ARG A 150 1.73 -10.72 -16.75
CA ARG A 150 0.80 -11.86 -16.65
C ARG A 150 0.06 -12.08 -17.97
N PRO A 151 0.36 -13.16 -18.71
CA PRO A 151 -0.29 -13.44 -20.00
C PRO A 151 -1.82 -13.44 -19.95
N SER A 152 -2.41 -13.81 -18.80
CA SER A 152 -3.86 -13.80 -18.59
C SER A 152 -4.51 -12.43 -18.73
N TYR A 153 -3.76 -11.33 -18.51
CA TYR A 153 -4.25 -9.96 -18.71
C TYR A 153 -4.53 -9.62 -20.19
N LEU A 154 -3.82 -10.25 -21.12
CA LEU A 154 -4.06 -10.07 -22.56
C LEU A 154 -5.46 -10.53 -22.99
N ARG A 155 -6.12 -11.36 -22.17
CA ARG A 155 -7.46 -11.89 -22.43
C ARG A 155 -8.59 -10.95 -22.03
N ILE A 156 -8.29 -9.88 -21.27
CA ILE A 156 -9.31 -8.94 -20.78
C ILE A 156 -10.04 -8.27 -21.94
N LYS A 157 -9.31 -7.85 -22.99
CA LYS A 157 -9.91 -7.27 -24.19
C LYS A 157 -10.94 -8.20 -24.83
N ALA A 158 -10.57 -9.46 -25.06
CA ALA A 158 -11.48 -10.44 -25.66
C ALA A 158 -12.75 -10.66 -24.81
N PHE A 159 -12.63 -10.65 -23.49
CA PHE A 159 -13.79 -10.68 -22.59
C PHE A 159 -14.67 -9.44 -22.76
N VAL A 160 -14.11 -8.24 -22.78
CA VAL A 160 -14.87 -6.99 -22.98
C VAL A 160 -15.57 -6.97 -24.35
N ASP A 161 -14.89 -7.40 -25.39
CA ASP A 161 -15.44 -7.48 -26.76
C ASP A 161 -16.60 -8.51 -26.87
N SER A 162 -16.66 -9.50 -25.96
CA SER A 162 -17.73 -10.50 -25.93
C SER A 162 -19.01 -10.03 -25.24
N LEU A 163 -19.00 -8.87 -24.57
CA LEU A 163 -20.16 -8.34 -23.85
C LEU A 163 -21.20 -7.74 -24.80
N PRO A 164 -22.49 -7.81 -24.50
CA PRO A 164 -23.55 -7.25 -25.36
C PRO A 164 -23.45 -5.74 -25.59
N SER A 165 -22.89 -5.02 -24.62
CA SER A 165 -22.56 -3.60 -24.72
C SER A 165 -21.21 -3.34 -24.10
N ARG A 166 -20.41 -2.47 -24.72
CA ARG A 166 -19.09 -2.11 -24.19
C ARG A 166 -19.25 -1.34 -22.87
N PRO A 167 -18.69 -1.84 -21.76
CA PRO A 167 -18.66 -1.10 -20.49
C PRO A 167 -17.66 0.04 -20.53
N VAL A 168 -17.78 0.98 -19.61
CA VAL A 168 -16.72 1.94 -19.31
C VAL A 168 -15.49 1.21 -18.75
N MET A 169 -14.29 1.58 -19.20
CA MET A 169 -13.05 0.92 -18.80
C MET A 169 -12.22 1.81 -17.85
N GLY A 170 -11.82 1.25 -16.71
CA GLY A 170 -10.87 1.87 -15.80
C GLY A 170 -9.58 1.03 -15.66
N ALA A 171 -8.44 1.57 -16.04
CA ALA A 171 -7.14 0.93 -15.85
C ALA A 171 -6.35 1.64 -14.74
N PHE A 172 -5.99 0.91 -13.69
CA PHE A 172 -5.32 1.45 -12.51
C PHE A 172 -4.01 0.72 -12.24
N THR A 173 -2.95 1.47 -11.97
CA THR A 173 -1.65 0.92 -11.58
C THR A 173 -0.93 1.84 -10.60
N ALA A 174 0.01 1.28 -9.83
CA ALA A 174 0.86 2.08 -8.94
C ALA A 174 2.02 2.75 -9.69
N THR A 175 2.55 2.09 -10.70
CA THR A 175 3.73 2.54 -11.46
C THR A 175 3.55 2.18 -12.93
N ALA A 176 3.83 3.12 -13.82
CA ALA A 176 3.86 2.87 -15.25
C ALA A 176 4.75 3.90 -15.97
N THR A 177 5.76 3.42 -16.67
CA THR A 177 6.54 4.24 -17.61
C THR A 177 5.66 4.63 -18.81
N ALA A 178 6.12 5.56 -19.63
CA ALA A 178 5.39 5.96 -20.84
C ALA A 178 5.08 4.75 -21.76
N HIS A 179 6.04 3.83 -21.89
CA HIS A 179 5.86 2.61 -22.71
C HIS A 179 4.80 1.68 -22.10
N VAL A 180 4.84 1.45 -20.78
CA VAL A 180 3.84 0.61 -20.11
C VAL A 180 2.43 1.22 -20.22
N ARG A 181 2.31 2.54 -20.17
CA ARG A 181 1.01 3.22 -20.39
C ARG A 181 0.48 3.00 -21.79
N GLU A 182 1.35 3.06 -22.80
CA GLU A 182 0.97 2.78 -24.20
C GLU A 182 0.52 1.32 -24.37
N ASP A 183 1.23 0.36 -23.77
CA ASP A 183 0.82 -1.04 -23.78
C ASP A 183 -0.55 -1.24 -23.12
N ILE A 184 -0.79 -0.62 -21.95
CA ILE A 184 -2.09 -0.68 -21.27
C ILE A 184 -3.19 -0.14 -22.19
N ARG A 185 -2.98 1.02 -22.79
CA ARG A 185 -3.95 1.65 -23.69
C ARG A 185 -4.29 0.75 -24.87
N THR A 186 -3.27 0.19 -25.51
CA THR A 186 -3.39 -0.62 -26.71
C THR A 186 -4.01 -1.98 -26.42
N HIS A 187 -3.48 -2.71 -25.44
CA HIS A 187 -3.94 -4.07 -25.13
C HIS A 187 -5.32 -4.12 -24.49
N LEU A 188 -5.71 -3.09 -23.72
CA LEU A 188 -7.09 -2.96 -23.22
C LEU A 188 -8.04 -2.29 -24.21
N ALA A 189 -7.55 -1.79 -25.36
CA ALA A 189 -8.31 -1.04 -26.35
C ALA A 189 -9.11 0.12 -25.70
N LEU A 190 -8.45 0.91 -24.85
CA LEU A 190 -9.08 2.07 -24.21
C LEU A 190 -9.45 3.13 -25.24
N GLN A 191 -10.67 3.67 -25.15
CA GLN A 191 -11.21 4.64 -26.10
C GLN A 191 -11.06 6.06 -25.57
N ALA A 192 -10.18 6.87 -26.16
CA ALA A 192 -9.88 8.25 -25.76
C ALA A 192 -9.82 8.42 -24.21
N PRO A 193 -8.99 7.62 -23.52
CA PRO A 193 -9.00 7.58 -22.08
C PRO A 193 -8.58 8.92 -21.48
N TYR A 194 -9.20 9.30 -20.36
CA TYR A 194 -8.63 10.31 -19.48
C TYR A 194 -7.39 9.72 -18.79
N GLU A 195 -6.23 10.25 -19.12
CA GLU A 195 -4.97 9.81 -18.54
C GLU A 195 -4.55 10.72 -17.42
N VAL A 196 -4.27 10.16 -16.24
CA VAL A 196 -3.82 10.92 -15.08
C VAL A 196 -2.71 10.17 -14.35
N THR A 197 -1.71 10.92 -13.94
CA THR A 197 -0.67 10.46 -13.01
C THR A 197 -0.74 11.34 -11.78
N THR A 198 -1.09 10.75 -10.63
CA THR A 198 -1.05 11.48 -9.37
C THR A 198 0.36 11.47 -8.79
N SER A 199 0.66 12.44 -7.92
CA SER A 199 1.99 12.56 -7.35
C SER A 199 2.45 11.28 -6.63
N PHE A 200 3.71 10.90 -6.86
CA PHE A 200 4.41 9.84 -6.13
C PHE A 200 4.90 10.28 -4.75
N ASP A 201 4.70 11.54 -4.37
CA ASP A 201 5.13 12.00 -3.06
C ASP A 201 4.29 11.38 -1.93
N ARG A 202 4.99 10.84 -0.96
CA ARG A 202 4.46 10.28 0.29
C ARG A 202 5.13 10.99 1.46
N PRO A 203 4.67 12.20 1.83
CA PRO A 203 5.33 13.05 2.83
C PRO A 203 5.42 12.39 4.22
N ASN A 204 4.51 11.47 4.53
CA ASN A 204 4.51 10.73 5.79
C ASN A 204 5.57 9.60 5.87
N LEU A 205 6.25 9.26 4.76
CA LEU A 205 7.29 8.24 4.78
C LEU A 205 8.66 8.88 5.02
N TYR A 206 9.40 8.38 5.98
CA TYR A 206 10.82 8.69 6.17
C TYR A 206 11.66 7.66 5.42
N PHE A 207 12.48 8.11 4.48
CA PHE A 207 13.38 7.25 3.71
C PHE A 207 14.80 7.28 4.28
N GLU A 208 15.38 6.09 4.46
CA GLU A 208 16.73 5.92 4.99
C GLU A 208 17.49 4.85 4.21
N THR A 209 18.75 5.13 3.87
CA THR A 209 19.70 4.12 3.38
C THR A 209 20.85 3.99 4.37
N ARG A 210 21.20 2.75 4.71
CA ARG A 210 22.34 2.42 5.58
C ARG A 210 23.27 1.46 4.87
N ARG A 211 24.54 1.81 4.81
CA ARG A 211 25.58 0.86 4.37
C ARG A 211 25.91 -0.08 5.52
N ALA A 212 25.75 -1.37 5.31
CA ALA A 212 26.07 -2.40 6.29
C ALA A 212 26.78 -3.58 5.61
N LEU A 213 27.86 -4.07 6.20
CA LEU A 213 28.45 -5.32 5.77
C LEU A 213 27.47 -6.48 6.03
N PRO A 214 27.51 -7.57 5.24
CA PRO A 214 26.62 -8.71 5.44
C PRO A 214 26.60 -9.24 6.89
N SER A 215 27.77 -9.27 7.55
CA SER A 215 27.91 -9.68 8.96
C SER A 215 27.29 -8.70 9.97
N GLN A 216 27.10 -7.45 9.60
CA GLN A 216 26.52 -6.41 10.47
C GLN A 216 25.00 -6.28 10.31
N LYS A 217 24.44 -6.70 9.16
CA LYS A 217 23.01 -6.56 8.86
C LYS A 217 22.08 -7.17 9.94
N PRO A 218 22.37 -8.36 10.53
CA PRO A 218 21.51 -8.92 11.59
C PRO A 218 21.42 -8.01 12.82
N LYS A 219 22.52 -7.39 13.24
CA LYS A 219 22.57 -6.46 14.35
C LYS A 219 21.80 -5.16 14.04
N GLU A 220 22.07 -4.56 12.86
CA GLU A 220 21.37 -3.36 12.40
C GLU A 220 19.85 -3.58 12.31
N LEU A 221 19.43 -4.71 11.74
CA LEU A 221 18.02 -5.07 11.66
C LEU A 221 17.38 -5.13 13.05
N LEU A 222 18.02 -5.83 13.98
CA LEU A 222 17.50 -5.98 15.33
C LEU A 222 17.35 -4.63 16.04
N GLU A 223 18.37 -3.75 15.92
CA GLU A 223 18.32 -2.41 16.48
C GLU A 223 17.18 -1.56 15.89
N LEU A 224 16.96 -1.67 14.56
CA LEU A 224 15.87 -0.99 13.88
C LEU A 224 14.50 -1.47 14.37
N VAL A 225 14.30 -2.79 14.44
CA VAL A 225 13.02 -3.37 14.87
C VAL A 225 12.72 -3.03 16.34
N LEU A 226 13.73 -3.11 17.22
CA LEU A 226 13.56 -2.78 18.63
C LEU A 226 13.18 -1.30 18.86
N LYS A 227 13.68 -0.37 18.03
CA LYS A 227 13.31 1.04 18.09
C LYS A 227 11.84 1.29 17.76
N GLU A 228 11.24 0.43 16.96
CA GLU A 228 9.82 0.55 16.56
C GLU A 228 8.85 -0.02 17.63
N GLY A 229 9.36 -0.59 18.73
CA GLY A 229 8.56 -1.13 19.81
C GLY A 229 7.59 -2.22 19.35
N ASN A 230 6.31 -2.07 19.64
CA ASN A 230 5.26 -3.04 19.28
C ASN A 230 4.56 -2.74 17.94
N HIS A 231 5.08 -1.81 17.13
CA HIS A 231 4.48 -1.45 15.85
C HIS A 231 4.60 -2.59 14.83
N ALA A 232 3.59 -2.71 13.96
CA ALA A 232 3.61 -3.66 12.87
C ALA A 232 4.61 -3.22 11.79
N GLY A 233 5.40 -4.19 11.28
CA GLY A 233 6.39 -3.92 10.24
C GLY A 233 6.61 -5.08 9.29
N ILE A 234 7.29 -4.79 8.17
CA ILE A 234 7.65 -5.76 7.14
C ILE A 234 9.17 -5.71 6.94
N VAL A 235 9.79 -6.88 6.83
CA VAL A 235 11.21 -7.03 6.48
C VAL A 235 11.31 -7.82 5.19
N TYR A 236 11.91 -7.22 4.15
CA TYR A 236 12.13 -7.87 2.86
C TYR A 236 13.53 -8.46 2.76
N CYS A 237 13.61 -9.75 2.43
CA CYS A 237 14.86 -10.49 2.20
C CYS A 237 14.90 -11.06 0.78
N SER A 238 16.10 -11.17 0.20
CA SER A 238 16.27 -11.66 -1.18
C SER A 238 16.06 -13.17 -1.32
N THR A 239 16.25 -13.95 -0.26
CA THR A 239 16.18 -15.43 -0.32
C THR A 239 15.30 -15.99 0.79
N THR A 240 14.71 -17.16 0.53
CA THR A 240 13.90 -17.90 1.52
C THR A 240 14.70 -18.25 2.76
N ARG A 241 15.97 -18.64 2.59
CA ARG A 241 16.89 -18.96 3.70
C ARG A 241 17.10 -17.73 4.61
N GLN A 242 17.33 -16.54 4.04
CA GLN A 242 17.47 -15.32 4.82
C GLN A 242 16.16 -14.94 5.55
N VAL A 243 15.00 -15.23 4.95
CA VAL A 243 13.71 -15.04 5.63
C VAL A 243 13.67 -15.90 6.90
N ASP A 244 13.96 -17.20 6.78
CA ASP A 244 13.91 -18.14 7.91
C ASP A 244 14.93 -17.76 9.01
N GLU A 245 16.19 -17.45 8.64
CA GLU A 245 17.23 -17.00 9.57
C GLU A 245 16.84 -15.69 10.28
N THR A 246 16.20 -14.77 9.57
CA THR A 246 15.74 -13.48 10.13
C THR A 246 14.57 -13.69 11.09
N VAL A 247 13.61 -14.56 10.78
CA VAL A 247 12.52 -14.91 11.69
C VAL A 247 13.06 -15.50 12.99
N GLN A 248 13.99 -16.46 12.89
CA GLN A 248 14.63 -17.08 14.07
C GLN A 248 15.36 -16.03 14.93
N LEU A 249 16.09 -15.11 14.30
CA LEU A 249 16.76 -14.00 14.99
C LEU A 249 15.76 -13.14 15.79
N LEU A 250 14.66 -12.72 15.16
CA LEU A 250 13.65 -11.89 15.81
C LEU A 250 12.93 -12.63 16.93
N GLN A 251 12.56 -13.89 16.70
CA GLN A 251 11.90 -14.74 17.70
C GLN A 251 12.80 -15.02 18.91
N SER A 252 14.13 -15.17 18.71
CA SER A 252 15.10 -15.32 19.81
C SER A 252 15.17 -14.10 20.75
N ARG A 253 14.62 -12.97 20.30
CA ARG A 253 14.51 -11.71 21.08
C ARG A 253 13.06 -11.41 21.48
N SER A 254 12.21 -12.45 21.54
CA SER A 254 10.79 -12.34 21.91
C SER A 254 9.96 -11.42 21.02
N ILE A 255 10.41 -11.15 19.79
CA ILE A 255 9.67 -10.40 18.80
C ILE A 255 8.78 -11.38 18.03
N ARG A 256 7.47 -11.12 17.98
CA ARG A 256 6.50 -11.97 17.26
C ARG A 256 6.67 -11.79 15.75
N ALA A 257 7.44 -12.67 15.12
CA ALA A 257 7.74 -12.64 13.69
C ALA A 257 7.24 -13.91 13.00
N ALA A 258 6.82 -13.79 11.73
CA ALA A 258 6.46 -14.91 10.85
C ALA A 258 7.09 -14.79 9.48
N ALA A 259 7.32 -15.94 8.83
CA ALA A 259 7.89 -16.02 7.50
C ALA A 259 6.79 -15.96 6.41
N TYR A 260 7.13 -15.38 5.25
CA TYR A 260 6.30 -15.49 4.05
C TYR A 260 7.16 -15.63 2.79
N HIS A 261 7.14 -16.81 2.18
CA HIS A 261 7.88 -17.07 0.92
C HIS A 261 7.29 -18.26 0.17
N ALA A 262 7.66 -18.43 -1.10
CA ALA A 262 7.07 -19.41 -2.01
C ALA A 262 7.30 -20.89 -1.61
N LYS A 263 8.32 -21.19 -0.79
CA LYS A 263 8.60 -22.56 -0.33
C LYS A 263 7.69 -23.03 0.81
N LEU A 264 6.99 -22.11 1.49
CA LEU A 264 5.97 -22.50 2.48
C LEU A 264 4.76 -23.08 1.77
N ASP A 265 4.10 -24.05 2.39
CA ASP A 265 2.82 -24.55 1.92
C ASP A 265 1.73 -23.45 1.93
N ALA A 266 0.66 -23.66 1.18
CA ALA A 266 -0.38 -22.66 0.98
C ALA A 266 -1.12 -22.31 2.28
N ASP A 267 -1.31 -23.29 3.17
CA ASP A 267 -2.04 -23.08 4.43
C ASP A 267 -1.19 -22.30 5.43
N THR A 268 0.10 -22.63 5.59
CA THR A 268 1.05 -21.87 6.41
C THR A 268 1.18 -20.43 5.91
N ARG A 269 1.28 -20.22 4.59
CA ARG A 269 1.34 -18.86 4.04
C ARG A 269 0.08 -18.07 4.37
N ARG A 270 -1.08 -18.68 4.21
CA ARG A 270 -2.37 -18.05 4.54
C ARG A 270 -2.45 -17.74 6.04
N GLN A 271 -2.09 -18.69 6.90
CA GLN A 271 -2.10 -18.51 8.35
C GLN A 271 -1.17 -17.37 8.80
N ASN A 272 0.08 -17.33 8.30
CA ASN A 272 1.03 -16.30 8.65
C ASN A 272 0.56 -14.91 8.17
N GLN A 273 -0.04 -14.83 6.98
CA GLN A 273 -0.65 -13.59 6.47
C GLN A 273 -1.82 -13.15 7.35
N ASP A 274 -2.73 -14.05 7.70
CA ASP A 274 -3.86 -13.75 8.58
C ASP A 274 -3.34 -13.32 9.97
N ASP A 275 -2.33 -13.98 10.53
CA ASP A 275 -1.74 -13.63 11.82
C ASP A 275 -1.13 -12.22 11.82
N PHE A 276 -0.52 -11.81 10.71
CA PHE A 276 -0.03 -10.45 10.54
C PHE A 276 -1.18 -9.43 10.39
N LEU A 277 -2.21 -9.76 9.62
CA LEU A 277 -3.38 -8.89 9.44
C LEU A 277 -4.16 -8.69 10.76
N TYR A 278 -4.24 -9.73 11.58
CA TYR A 278 -4.94 -9.72 12.87
C TYR A 278 -4.08 -9.26 14.06
N ASP A 279 -2.90 -8.70 13.81
CA ASP A 279 -1.93 -8.23 14.83
C ASP A 279 -1.43 -9.32 15.81
N ARG A 280 -1.59 -10.61 15.45
CA ARG A 280 -1.01 -11.74 16.18
C ARG A 280 0.50 -11.83 15.98
N VAL A 281 0.96 -11.47 14.81
CA VAL A 281 2.37 -11.29 14.42
C VAL A 281 2.65 -9.80 14.27
N GLN A 282 3.77 -9.37 14.81
CA GLN A 282 4.24 -7.97 14.75
C GLN A 282 5.04 -7.70 13.48
N VAL A 283 5.97 -8.61 13.14
CA VAL A 283 6.90 -8.44 12.02
C VAL A 283 6.70 -9.56 11.02
N MET A 284 6.34 -9.20 9.80
CA MET A 284 6.35 -10.13 8.68
C MET A 284 7.71 -10.07 8.00
N VAL A 285 8.41 -11.20 7.94
CA VAL A 285 9.67 -11.33 7.19
C VAL A 285 9.39 -12.09 5.90
N ALA A 286 9.71 -11.50 4.76
CA ALA A 286 9.25 -12.05 3.50
C ALA A 286 10.24 -11.85 2.35
N THR A 287 10.08 -12.67 1.30
CA THR A 287 10.60 -12.33 -0.03
C THR A 287 9.61 -11.39 -0.74
N ASN A 288 9.96 -10.93 -1.96
CA ASN A 288 9.07 -10.16 -2.83
C ASN A 288 7.70 -10.84 -3.09
N ALA A 289 7.57 -12.15 -2.82
CA ALA A 289 6.29 -12.87 -2.89
C ALA A 289 5.22 -12.31 -1.92
N PHE A 290 5.63 -11.68 -0.81
CA PHE A 290 4.77 -10.92 0.10
C PHE A 290 4.64 -9.47 -0.38
N GLY A 291 4.35 -9.32 -1.63
CA GLY A 291 4.35 -8.01 -2.23
C GLY A 291 2.97 -7.52 -2.58
N MET A 292 2.34 -8.20 -3.46
CA MET A 292 1.06 -7.79 -4.00
C MET A 292 -0.07 -8.32 -3.10
N GLY A 293 -1.02 -7.47 -2.73
CA GLY A 293 -2.26 -7.90 -2.07
C GLY A 293 -2.37 -7.72 -0.56
N ILE A 294 -1.44 -7.01 0.09
CA ILE A 294 -1.57 -6.67 1.50
C ILE A 294 -2.00 -5.23 1.64
N ASP A 295 -3.17 -5.03 2.22
CA ASP A 295 -3.75 -3.73 2.49
C ASP A 295 -3.90 -3.49 4.00
N LYS A 296 -2.80 -3.66 4.75
CA LYS A 296 -2.72 -3.32 6.18
C LYS A 296 -2.30 -1.86 6.32
N PRO A 297 -3.20 -0.97 6.77
CA PRO A 297 -2.93 0.48 6.77
C PRO A 297 -1.91 0.91 7.82
N ASN A 298 -1.82 0.17 8.93
CA ASN A 298 -1.03 0.53 10.11
C ASN A 298 0.38 -0.10 10.17
N VAL A 299 1.00 -0.38 9.03
CA VAL A 299 2.42 -0.76 8.95
C VAL A 299 3.27 0.48 9.22
N ARG A 300 4.07 0.46 10.30
CA ARG A 300 4.87 1.63 10.72
C ARG A 300 6.28 1.61 10.17
N PHE A 301 6.80 0.45 9.80
CA PHE A 301 8.11 0.36 9.18
C PHE A 301 8.18 -0.72 8.10
N VAL A 302 9.00 -0.43 7.09
CA VAL A 302 9.43 -1.40 6.08
C VAL A 302 10.96 -1.38 6.05
N ILE A 303 11.58 -2.54 6.25
CA ILE A 303 13.02 -2.69 6.20
C ILE A 303 13.38 -3.60 5.04
N HIS A 304 14.18 -3.10 4.10
CA HIS A 304 14.81 -3.92 3.07
C HIS A 304 16.14 -4.43 3.61
N TYR A 305 16.17 -5.70 4.00
CA TYR A 305 17.39 -6.37 4.47
C TYR A 305 18.42 -6.52 3.35
N ASN A 306 17.94 -6.70 2.12
CA ASN A 306 18.72 -6.67 0.89
C ASN A 306 18.17 -5.60 -0.04
N MET A 307 19.02 -5.09 -0.93
CA MET A 307 18.62 -4.16 -1.97
C MET A 307 17.63 -4.84 -2.95
N PRO A 308 16.47 -4.24 -3.25
CA PRO A 308 15.57 -4.70 -4.31
C PRO A 308 16.23 -4.63 -5.70
N LYS A 309 15.65 -5.34 -6.66
CA LYS A 309 16.19 -5.40 -8.04
C LYS A 309 16.09 -4.07 -8.80
N ASP A 310 15.09 -3.25 -8.47
CA ASP A 310 14.80 -1.96 -9.11
C ASP A 310 14.08 -0.99 -8.17
N LEU A 311 13.99 0.28 -8.56
CA LEU A 311 13.35 1.35 -7.78
C LEU A 311 11.84 1.21 -7.72
N GLU A 312 11.21 0.67 -8.74
CA GLU A 312 9.78 0.44 -8.79
C GLU A 312 9.37 -0.59 -7.73
N SER A 313 10.09 -1.73 -7.66
CA SER A 313 9.88 -2.73 -6.62
C SER A 313 10.11 -2.14 -5.22
N TYR A 314 11.22 -1.41 -5.05
CA TYR A 314 11.51 -0.71 -3.80
C TYR A 314 10.37 0.23 -3.39
N TYR A 315 9.90 1.07 -4.31
CA TYR A 315 8.85 2.03 -4.04
C TYR A 315 7.50 1.36 -3.71
N GLN A 316 7.13 0.30 -4.43
CA GLN A 316 5.93 -0.48 -4.12
C GLN A 316 5.99 -1.15 -2.75
N GLU A 317 7.15 -1.73 -2.40
CA GLU A 317 7.37 -2.42 -1.12
C GLU A 317 7.43 -1.42 0.04
N ALA A 318 8.20 -0.34 -0.08
CA ALA A 318 8.26 0.76 0.88
C ALA A 318 6.90 1.46 1.05
N GLY A 319 6.14 1.61 -0.02
CA GLY A 319 4.81 2.21 -0.05
C GLY A 319 3.73 1.44 0.73
N ARG A 320 4.04 0.25 1.26
CA ARG A 320 3.16 -0.48 2.20
C ARG A 320 3.12 0.16 3.57
N ALA A 321 4.16 0.90 3.92
CA ALA A 321 4.21 1.66 5.16
C ALA A 321 3.23 2.85 5.13
N GLY A 322 2.63 3.16 6.26
CA GLY A 322 1.84 4.37 6.50
C GLY A 322 0.72 4.63 5.50
N ARG A 323 -0.03 3.62 5.06
CA ARG A 323 -1.17 3.80 4.14
C ARG A 323 -2.30 4.62 4.74
N ASP A 324 -2.39 4.66 6.06
CA ASP A 324 -3.32 5.49 6.82
C ASP A 324 -2.88 6.96 6.95
N GLY A 325 -1.78 7.35 6.29
CA GLY A 325 -1.23 8.71 6.33
C GLY A 325 -0.39 9.02 7.58
N GLN A 326 -0.31 8.09 8.55
CA GLN A 326 0.53 8.28 9.73
C GLN A 326 2.02 8.12 9.39
N PRO A 327 2.92 8.77 10.16
CA PRO A 327 4.37 8.64 9.96
C PRO A 327 4.82 7.18 9.96
N ALA A 328 5.69 6.83 9.01
CA ALA A 328 6.26 5.50 8.89
C ALA A 328 7.69 5.56 8.33
N ARG A 329 8.51 4.54 8.63
CA ARG A 329 9.92 4.49 8.23
C ARG A 329 10.16 3.43 7.16
N CYS A 330 10.99 3.80 6.17
CA CYS A 330 11.44 2.91 5.10
C CYS A 330 12.97 2.88 5.12
N THR A 331 13.56 1.80 5.62
CA THR A 331 15.01 1.68 5.77
C THR A 331 15.55 0.61 4.81
N LEU A 332 16.56 0.96 4.04
CA LEU A 332 17.30 0.05 3.15
C LEU A 332 18.68 -0.26 3.74
N LEU A 333 18.96 -1.52 4.03
CA LEU A 333 20.28 -2.01 4.42
C LEU A 333 21.06 -2.45 3.16
N TYR A 334 21.89 -1.56 2.65
CA TYR A 334 22.66 -1.77 1.42
C TYR A 334 24.01 -2.42 1.68
N SER A 335 24.34 -3.39 0.86
CA SER A 335 25.69 -3.99 0.75
C SER A 335 26.08 -4.16 -0.73
N GLY A 336 27.35 -3.97 -1.05
CA GLY A 336 27.86 -4.23 -2.42
C GLY A 336 27.64 -5.68 -2.90
N THR A 337 27.45 -6.63 -2.00
CA THR A 337 27.10 -8.02 -2.34
C THR A 337 25.70 -8.13 -2.92
N ASP A 338 24.78 -7.23 -2.57
CA ASP A 338 23.40 -7.24 -3.10
C ASP A 338 23.42 -7.04 -4.61
N VAL A 339 24.25 -6.14 -5.13
CA VAL A 339 24.40 -5.90 -6.58
C VAL A 339 24.87 -7.16 -7.31
N ARG A 340 25.84 -7.89 -6.73
CA ARG A 340 26.33 -9.14 -7.33
C ARG A 340 25.26 -10.20 -7.38
N THR A 341 24.47 -10.32 -6.31
CA THR A 341 23.36 -11.27 -6.24
C THR A 341 22.29 -10.96 -7.29
N ILE A 342 21.92 -9.70 -7.47
CA ILE A 342 20.92 -9.31 -8.47
C ILE A 342 21.44 -9.57 -9.88
N ARG A 343 22.69 -9.22 -10.19
CA ARG A 343 23.31 -9.55 -11.50
C ARG A 343 23.31 -11.04 -11.79
N PHE A 344 23.65 -11.85 -10.81
CA PHE A 344 23.57 -13.30 -10.96
C PHE A 344 22.16 -13.77 -11.36
N PHE A 345 21.10 -13.18 -10.79
CA PHE A 345 19.74 -13.51 -11.19
C PHE A 345 19.40 -13.02 -12.60
N ILE A 346 19.86 -11.83 -12.99
CA ILE A 346 19.68 -11.31 -14.36
C ILE A 346 20.35 -12.23 -15.38
N ASP A 347 21.58 -12.65 -15.12
CA ASP A 347 22.33 -13.56 -16.02
C ASP A 347 21.65 -14.93 -16.10
N LYS A 348 21.20 -15.47 -14.97
CA LYS A 348 20.48 -16.75 -14.93
C LYS A 348 19.15 -16.70 -15.70
N GLU A 349 18.43 -15.58 -15.62
CA GLU A 349 17.17 -15.40 -16.36
C GLU A 349 17.41 -15.26 -17.86
N ARG A 350 18.51 -14.60 -18.27
CA ARG A 350 18.96 -14.52 -19.67
C ARG A 350 19.29 -15.89 -20.26
N GLU A 351 19.92 -16.76 -19.46
CA GLU A 351 20.33 -18.12 -19.88
C GLU A 351 19.19 -19.15 -19.79
N ALA A 352 18.09 -18.85 -19.08
CA ALA A 352 16.99 -19.78 -18.89
C ALA A 352 16.32 -20.15 -20.21
N ASP A 353 16.01 -21.45 -20.40
CA ASP A 353 15.22 -21.93 -21.52
C ASP A 353 13.73 -21.73 -21.24
N ASN A 354 13.24 -20.53 -21.57
CA ASN A 354 11.84 -20.12 -21.39
C ASN A 354 11.10 -19.91 -22.72
N GLY A 355 11.66 -20.43 -23.84
CA GLY A 355 11.05 -20.34 -25.17
C GLY A 355 11.07 -18.93 -25.82
N LEU A 356 11.66 -17.93 -25.15
CA LEU A 356 11.79 -16.59 -25.73
C LEU A 356 12.98 -16.50 -26.69
N PRO A 357 12.90 -15.72 -27.79
CA PRO A 357 14.01 -15.43 -28.69
C PRO A 357 15.21 -14.80 -27.96
N ALA A 358 16.43 -15.07 -28.44
CA ALA A 358 17.66 -14.64 -27.81
C ALA A 358 17.81 -13.10 -27.75
N ASP A 359 17.35 -12.40 -28.77
CA ASP A 359 17.32 -10.94 -28.86
C ASP A 359 16.37 -10.32 -27.81
N VAL A 360 15.20 -10.92 -27.60
CA VAL A 360 14.23 -10.50 -26.56
C VAL A 360 14.83 -10.68 -25.17
N LYS A 361 15.51 -11.81 -24.90
CA LYS A 361 16.20 -12.07 -23.63
C LYS A 361 17.34 -11.07 -23.39
N ALA A 362 18.13 -10.78 -24.43
CA ALA A 362 19.24 -9.83 -24.34
C ALA A 362 18.74 -8.41 -24.02
N GLU A 363 17.66 -7.97 -24.67
CA GLU A 363 17.05 -6.66 -24.42
C GLU A 363 16.43 -6.59 -23.02
N ALA A 364 15.76 -7.64 -22.55
CA ALA A 364 15.23 -7.72 -21.17
C ALA A 364 16.35 -7.63 -20.14
N ALA A 365 17.46 -8.34 -20.33
CA ALA A 365 18.63 -8.28 -19.46
C ALA A 365 19.27 -6.89 -19.45
N ARG A 366 19.44 -6.26 -20.62
CA ARG A 366 19.96 -4.88 -20.72
C ARG A 366 19.11 -3.89 -19.90
N LYS A 367 17.79 -3.97 -20.02
CA LYS A 367 16.84 -3.13 -19.26
C LYS A 367 16.91 -3.42 -17.74
N ALA A 368 17.05 -4.69 -17.36
CA ALA A 368 17.20 -5.08 -15.95
C ALA A 368 18.51 -4.51 -15.35
N GLU A 369 19.61 -4.54 -16.11
CA GLU A 369 20.88 -3.91 -15.70
C GLU A 369 20.76 -2.38 -15.55
N GLU A 370 20.02 -1.72 -16.44
CA GLU A 370 19.77 -0.28 -16.35
C GLU A 370 18.95 0.07 -15.09
N ARG A 371 17.88 -0.67 -14.79
CA ARG A 371 17.10 -0.50 -13.55
C ARG A 371 17.95 -0.76 -12.30
N LEU A 372 18.79 -1.81 -12.30
CA LEU A 372 19.73 -2.11 -11.21
C LEU A 372 20.70 -0.94 -10.98
N LYS A 373 21.13 -0.27 -12.03
CA LYS A 373 22.02 0.91 -11.96
C LYS A 373 21.36 2.06 -11.19
N TYR A 374 20.09 2.37 -11.51
CA TYR A 374 19.33 3.40 -10.78
C TYR A 374 19.12 3.02 -9.31
N MET A 375 18.80 1.77 -9.02
CA MET A 375 18.65 1.29 -7.64
C MET A 375 19.97 1.37 -6.86
N THR A 376 21.09 1.07 -7.51
CA THR A 376 22.43 1.20 -6.91
C THR A 376 22.76 2.67 -6.62
N PHE A 377 22.47 3.58 -7.54
CA PHE A 377 22.66 5.01 -7.32
C PHE A 377 21.79 5.53 -6.16
N TYR A 378 20.53 5.15 -6.08
CA TYR A 378 19.66 5.46 -4.95
C TYR A 378 20.25 4.97 -3.62
N SER A 379 20.76 3.74 -3.58
CA SER A 379 21.31 3.12 -2.38
C SER A 379 22.60 3.78 -1.89
N THR A 380 23.29 4.53 -2.75
CA THR A 380 24.61 5.10 -2.47
C THR A 380 24.67 6.62 -2.52
N THR A 381 23.58 7.27 -2.95
CA THR A 381 23.53 8.73 -3.07
C THR A 381 23.67 9.45 -1.72
N GLN A 382 24.20 10.65 -1.75
CA GLN A 382 24.19 11.61 -0.63
C GLN A 382 23.15 12.73 -0.84
N HIS A 383 22.45 12.72 -1.98
CA HIS A 383 21.39 13.66 -2.26
C HIS A 383 20.06 13.22 -1.63
N CYS A 384 19.07 14.10 -1.67
CA CYS A 384 17.75 13.84 -1.13
C CYS A 384 17.13 12.55 -1.71
N LEU A 385 16.89 11.55 -0.86
CA LEU A 385 16.34 10.24 -1.28
C LEU A 385 14.93 10.37 -1.87
N ARG A 386 14.07 11.18 -1.24
CA ARG A 386 12.73 11.46 -1.77
C ARG A 386 12.81 12.16 -3.12
N GLY A 387 13.66 13.17 -3.25
CA GLY A 387 13.89 13.88 -4.51
C GLY A 387 14.34 12.95 -5.62
N PHE A 388 15.22 11.98 -5.31
CA PHE A 388 15.68 10.99 -6.27
C PHE A 388 14.52 10.09 -6.77
N LEU A 389 13.65 9.63 -5.87
CA LEU A 389 12.47 8.82 -6.25
C LEU A 389 11.51 9.61 -7.14
N LEU A 390 11.18 10.84 -6.76
CA LEU A 390 10.27 11.68 -7.54
C LEU A 390 10.81 11.96 -8.95
N GLN A 391 12.10 12.28 -9.07
CA GLN A 391 12.76 12.46 -10.37
C GLN A 391 12.75 11.20 -11.22
N TYR A 392 12.99 10.03 -10.61
CA TYR A 392 12.94 8.76 -11.32
C TYR A 392 11.56 8.48 -11.94
N PHE A 393 10.48 8.85 -11.24
CA PHE A 393 9.10 8.73 -11.73
C PHE A 393 8.65 9.92 -12.60
N GLY A 394 9.55 10.84 -12.92
CA GLY A 394 9.28 11.95 -13.85
C GLY A 394 8.62 13.18 -13.20
N GLU A 395 8.64 13.27 -11.85
CA GLU A 395 8.11 14.43 -11.15
C GLU A 395 9.19 15.48 -10.83
N ALA A 396 8.76 16.75 -10.78
CA ALA A 396 9.59 17.81 -10.24
C ALA A 396 9.84 17.55 -8.75
N ALA A 397 11.10 17.53 -8.35
CA ALA A 397 11.48 17.15 -7.00
C ALA A 397 12.15 18.30 -6.25
N PRO A 398 11.88 18.43 -4.94
CA PRO A 398 12.59 19.39 -4.11
C PRO A 398 14.06 19.00 -3.97
N LYS A 399 14.97 19.98 -3.95
CA LYS A 399 16.40 19.72 -3.67
C LYS A 399 16.61 19.09 -2.28
N LYS A 400 15.76 19.44 -1.31
CA LYS A 400 15.74 18.92 0.07
C LYS A 400 14.30 18.69 0.50
N CYS A 401 14.00 17.51 1.04
CA CYS A 401 12.66 17.19 1.55
C CYS A 401 12.52 17.37 3.08
N GLY A 402 13.63 17.55 3.81
CA GLY A 402 13.64 17.63 5.27
C GLY A 402 13.22 16.35 6.02
N ASN A 403 12.86 15.27 5.30
CA ASN A 403 12.35 14.02 5.88
C ASN A 403 12.97 12.78 5.21
N CYS A 404 14.31 12.75 5.10
CA CYS A 404 15.09 11.56 4.72
C CYS A 404 16.47 11.61 5.36
N SER A 405 17.15 10.46 5.46
CA SER A 405 18.46 10.36 6.12
C SER A 405 19.50 11.32 5.54
N CYS A 406 19.55 11.50 4.22
CA CYS A 406 20.51 12.40 3.58
C CYS A 406 20.24 13.88 3.91
N CYS A 407 18.99 14.32 3.92
CA CYS A 407 18.64 15.71 4.26
C CYS A 407 18.95 16.02 5.73
N LEU A 408 18.62 15.11 6.65
CA LEU A 408 18.89 15.30 8.08
C LEU A 408 20.39 15.28 8.37
N ALA A 409 21.17 14.39 7.73
CA ALA A 409 22.62 14.36 7.86
C ALA A 409 23.26 15.67 7.38
N ALA A 410 22.82 16.19 6.22
CA ALA A 410 23.30 17.47 5.70
C ALA A 410 22.94 18.67 6.60
N GLU A 411 21.79 18.66 7.26
CA GLU A 411 21.40 19.68 8.24
C GLU A 411 22.26 19.62 9.49
N GLN A 412 22.52 18.41 10.02
CA GLN A 412 23.40 18.22 11.17
C GLN A 412 24.83 18.67 10.87
N GLU A 413 25.36 18.32 9.70
CA GLU A 413 26.68 18.75 9.27
C GLU A 413 26.75 20.28 9.14
N ALA A 414 25.76 20.92 8.54
CA ALA A 414 25.69 22.38 8.43
C ALA A 414 25.62 23.05 9.81
N GLN A 415 24.85 22.48 10.77
CA GLN A 415 24.78 22.99 12.14
C GLN A 415 26.13 22.85 12.85
N LEU A 416 26.81 21.73 12.70
CA LEU A 416 28.15 21.52 13.28
C LEU A 416 29.17 22.49 12.70
N GLN A 417 29.12 22.78 11.38
CA GLN A 417 30.00 23.77 10.76
C GLN A 417 29.74 25.18 11.29
N VAL A 418 28.47 25.56 11.45
CA VAL A 418 28.11 26.87 12.04
C VAL A 418 28.57 26.96 13.51
N GLU A 419 28.39 25.88 14.29
CA GLU A 419 28.87 25.84 15.68
C GLU A 419 30.40 25.89 15.76
N TYR A 420 31.09 25.17 14.88
CA TYR A 420 32.55 25.23 14.79
C TYR A 420 33.05 26.61 14.38
N ALA A 421 32.41 27.25 13.39
CA ALA A 421 32.71 28.63 13.01
C ALA A 421 32.47 29.60 14.16
N ARG A 422 31.34 29.43 14.91
CA ARG A 422 31.07 30.24 16.13
C ARG A 422 32.11 30.02 17.21
N ARG A 423 32.53 28.75 17.47
CA ARG A 423 33.58 28.44 18.46
C ARG A 423 34.92 29.08 18.06
N ARG A 424 35.28 29.04 16.75
CA ARG A 424 36.48 29.75 16.25
C ARG A 424 36.36 31.29 16.39
N ALA A 425 35.18 31.85 16.11
CA ALA A 425 34.93 33.29 16.26
C ALA A 425 34.94 33.71 17.76
N VAL A 426 34.42 32.84 18.66
CA VAL A 426 34.46 33.09 20.13
C VAL A 426 35.87 32.94 20.67
N GLN A 427 36.68 31.98 20.18
CA GLN A 427 38.10 31.87 20.53
C GLN A 427 38.92 33.07 20.03
N SER A 428 38.47 33.75 18.98
CA SER A 428 39.06 35.01 18.51
C SER A 428 38.48 36.28 19.21
N ALA A 429 37.37 36.14 19.92
CA ALA A 429 36.66 37.21 20.64
C ALA A 429 36.53 36.92 22.15
N ASP A 430 37.55 36.33 22.74
CA ASP A 430 37.56 36.04 24.19
C ASP A 430 37.52 37.31 25.00
N ARG A 431 36.32 37.79 25.27
CA ARG A 431 35.82 38.68 26.33
C ARG A 431 34.43 39.18 25.97
N LEU A 432 33.39 38.56 26.60
CA LEU A 432 32.15 39.17 27.06
C LEU A 432 30.91 38.29 26.87
N GLU A 433 30.38 37.91 28.04
CA GLU A 433 29.00 37.57 28.43
C GLU A 433 28.14 36.56 27.62
N LYS A 434 27.67 35.53 28.38
CA LYS A 434 26.69 34.51 27.96
C LYS A 434 25.26 35.06 28.02
N PRO A 435 24.39 34.77 27.02
CA PRO A 435 22.95 34.70 27.26
C PRO A 435 22.43 33.25 27.24
N ARG A 436 21.46 33.01 28.14
CA ARG A 436 20.71 31.75 28.30
C ARG A 436 19.91 31.38 27.05
N ARG A 437 19.98 30.12 26.65
CA ARG A 437 19.16 29.54 25.58
C ARG A 437 17.81 29.06 26.12
N ALA A 438 16.73 29.47 25.45
CA ALA A 438 15.41 28.82 25.52
C ALA A 438 15.38 27.60 24.59
N LYS A 439 14.72 26.51 25.05
CA LYS A 439 14.48 25.31 24.26
C LYS A 439 13.37 25.56 23.21
N PRO A 440 13.49 25.06 21.97
CA PRO A 440 12.35 25.05 21.05
C PRO A 440 11.34 23.98 21.46
N ALA A 441 10.06 24.33 21.39
CA ALA A 441 8.94 23.44 21.59
C ALA A 441 8.82 22.45 20.40
N ALA A 442 8.62 21.18 20.72
CA ALA A 442 8.33 20.13 19.75
C ALA A 442 6.87 20.27 19.26
N ALA A 443 6.69 20.25 17.95
CA ALA A 443 5.36 20.24 17.33
C ALA A 443 4.75 18.84 17.39
N GLY A 444 3.51 18.73 17.92
CA GLY A 444 2.59 17.65 17.60
C GLY A 444 2.71 16.33 18.35
N SER A 445 2.99 16.33 19.66
CA SER A 445 2.67 15.18 20.51
C SER A 445 1.27 15.33 21.12
N LEU A 446 0.46 14.26 21.07
CA LEU A 446 -0.78 14.16 21.83
C LEU A 446 -0.50 14.45 23.31
N SER A 447 -1.47 15.01 24.03
CA SER A 447 -1.33 15.14 25.47
C SER A 447 -1.24 13.74 26.12
N GLU A 448 -0.61 13.61 27.28
CA GLU A 448 -0.53 12.33 28.01
C GLU A 448 -1.92 11.71 28.26
N ALA A 449 -2.94 12.53 28.41
CA ALA A 449 -4.32 12.11 28.59
C ALA A 449 -4.94 11.59 27.28
N ASP A 450 -4.60 12.18 26.14
CA ASP A 450 -5.09 11.73 24.83
C ASP A 450 -4.38 10.44 24.39
N GLU A 451 -3.13 10.23 24.79
CA GLU A 451 -2.42 8.96 24.60
C GLU A 451 -3.05 7.83 25.43
N LYS A 452 -3.45 8.09 26.67
CA LYS A 452 -4.17 7.11 27.50
C LYS A 452 -5.52 6.74 26.88
N LEU A 453 -6.28 7.73 26.39
CA LEU A 453 -7.54 7.50 25.68
C LEU A 453 -7.31 6.71 24.39
N LEU A 454 -6.32 7.06 23.60
CA LEU A 454 -5.97 6.34 22.37
C LEU A 454 -5.67 4.85 22.65
N ASN A 455 -4.93 4.55 23.70
CA ASN A 455 -4.64 3.17 24.11
C ASN A 455 -5.92 2.42 24.54
N ALA A 456 -6.85 3.07 25.21
CA ALA A 456 -8.15 2.49 25.55
C ALA A 456 -9.01 2.20 24.29
N LEU A 457 -9.00 3.11 23.31
CA LEU A 457 -9.68 2.91 22.02
C LEU A 457 -9.06 1.74 21.23
N TYR A 458 -7.74 1.56 21.25
CA TYR A 458 -7.07 0.37 20.66
C TYR A 458 -7.55 -0.93 21.31
N ALA A 459 -7.72 -0.94 22.64
CA ALA A 459 -8.20 -2.12 23.36
C ALA A 459 -9.64 -2.48 22.98
N VAL A 460 -10.55 -1.48 22.86
CA VAL A 460 -11.93 -1.69 22.39
C VAL A 460 -11.94 -2.23 20.96
N ARG A 461 -11.17 -1.63 20.05
CA ARG A 461 -11.05 -2.10 18.67
C ARG A 461 -10.62 -3.57 18.60
N LYS A 462 -9.56 -3.94 19.33
CA LYS A 462 -9.05 -5.32 19.38
C LYS A 462 -10.11 -6.30 19.87
N ARG A 463 -10.86 -5.94 20.93
CA ARG A 463 -11.95 -6.76 21.49
C ARG A 463 -13.10 -6.97 20.48
N LEU A 464 -13.53 -5.90 19.81
CA LEU A 464 -14.61 -5.95 18.82
C LEU A 464 -14.22 -6.74 17.57
N ALA A 465 -13.00 -6.54 17.08
CA ALA A 465 -12.43 -7.27 15.96
C ALA A 465 -12.35 -8.78 16.26
N GLY A 466 -11.85 -9.15 17.46
CA GLY A 466 -11.78 -10.53 17.89
C GLY A 466 -13.14 -11.24 17.98
N LYS A 467 -14.19 -10.55 18.47
CA LYS A 467 -15.56 -11.09 18.52
C LYS A 467 -16.15 -11.41 17.14
N GLN A 468 -15.69 -10.74 16.09
CA GLN A 468 -16.21 -10.89 14.73
C GLN A 468 -15.23 -11.61 13.80
N ASN A 469 -14.11 -12.07 14.34
CA ASN A 469 -13.02 -12.70 13.59
C ASN A 469 -12.58 -11.83 12.38
N LEU A 470 -12.33 -10.54 12.63
CA LEU A 470 -11.92 -9.55 11.64
C LEU A 470 -10.56 -8.93 12.02
N PRO A 471 -9.73 -8.52 11.03
CA PRO A 471 -8.58 -7.65 11.27
C PRO A 471 -8.99 -6.35 11.97
N ALA A 472 -8.22 -5.93 12.97
CA ALA A 472 -8.59 -4.78 13.82
C ALA A 472 -8.81 -3.49 13.02
N PHE A 473 -7.99 -3.24 12.00
CA PHE A 473 -8.10 -2.05 11.14
C PHE A 473 -9.40 -2.01 10.30
N MET A 474 -10.09 -3.14 10.10
CA MET A 474 -11.38 -3.15 9.40
C MET A 474 -12.52 -2.58 10.25
N VAL A 475 -12.39 -2.57 11.57
CA VAL A 475 -13.31 -1.84 12.47
C VAL A 475 -13.09 -0.35 12.26
N PHE A 476 -11.96 0.18 12.74
CA PHE A 476 -11.46 1.53 12.45
C PHE A 476 -9.94 1.50 12.32
N ASN A 477 -9.38 2.32 11.41
CA ASN A 477 -7.93 2.43 11.26
C ASN A 477 -7.30 3.29 12.37
N ASP A 478 -5.96 3.33 12.44
CA ASP A 478 -5.23 4.05 13.50
C ASP A 478 -5.44 5.57 13.41
N ALA A 479 -5.53 6.12 12.19
CA ALA A 479 -5.79 7.54 11.98
C ALA A 479 -7.15 7.94 12.52
N THR A 480 -8.18 7.13 12.25
CA THR A 480 -9.54 7.31 12.79
C THR A 480 -9.56 7.30 14.32
N LEU A 481 -8.86 6.34 14.96
CA LEU A 481 -8.79 6.28 16.43
C LEU A 481 -8.03 7.45 17.04
N ARG A 482 -6.97 7.92 16.38
CA ARG A 482 -6.22 9.10 16.80
C ARG A 482 -7.12 10.35 16.75
N GLU A 483 -7.85 10.54 15.65
CA GLU A 483 -8.78 11.64 15.51
C GLU A 483 -9.94 11.57 16.53
N MET A 484 -10.42 10.36 16.88
CA MET A 484 -11.37 10.17 17.99
C MET A 484 -10.79 10.59 19.34
N ALA A 485 -9.52 10.28 19.62
CA ALA A 485 -8.85 10.68 20.85
C ALA A 485 -8.63 12.20 20.94
N GLU A 486 -8.35 12.86 19.82
CA GLU A 486 -8.18 14.31 19.72
C GLU A 486 -9.51 15.07 19.85
N LYS A 487 -10.52 14.66 19.07
CA LYS A 487 -11.83 15.36 18.96
C LYS A 487 -12.84 14.95 20.04
N LYS A 488 -12.68 13.77 20.65
CA LYS A 488 -13.52 13.24 21.74
C LYS A 488 -15.03 13.32 21.45
N PRO A 489 -15.51 12.69 20.36
CA PRO A 489 -16.94 12.73 20.04
C PRO A 489 -17.77 12.10 21.15
N MET A 490 -18.89 12.75 21.51
CA MET A 490 -19.81 12.34 22.58
C MET A 490 -21.13 11.78 22.05
N SER A 491 -21.37 11.85 20.74
CA SER A 491 -22.59 11.36 20.09
C SER A 491 -22.26 10.62 18.79
N ILE A 492 -23.23 9.84 18.30
CA ILE A 492 -23.12 9.18 16.98
C ILE A 492 -22.95 10.22 15.86
N ASP A 493 -23.64 11.36 15.95
CA ASP A 493 -23.55 12.43 14.96
C ASP A 493 -22.15 13.06 14.95
N GLU A 494 -21.56 13.27 16.11
CA GLU A 494 -20.17 13.75 16.22
C GLU A 494 -19.18 12.69 15.75
N LEU A 495 -19.45 11.40 16.01
CA LEU A 495 -18.63 10.30 15.54
C LEU A 495 -18.62 10.18 14.00
N LEU A 496 -19.72 10.50 13.34
CA LEU A 496 -19.81 10.57 11.88
C LEU A 496 -18.99 11.71 11.27
N ASN A 497 -18.54 12.68 12.08
CA ASN A 497 -17.62 13.73 11.66
C ASN A 497 -16.13 13.33 11.78
N ILE A 498 -15.85 12.11 12.24
CA ILE A 498 -14.50 11.54 12.28
C ILE A 498 -14.18 10.87 10.95
N SER A 499 -13.03 11.18 10.39
CA SER A 499 -12.61 10.65 9.10
C SER A 499 -12.47 9.11 9.13
N GLY A 500 -13.05 8.43 8.15
CA GLY A 500 -13.06 6.96 8.05
C GLY A 500 -14.21 6.28 8.83
N VAL A 501 -15.15 7.05 9.37
CA VAL A 501 -16.36 6.55 10.03
C VAL A 501 -17.57 6.73 9.11
N GLY A 502 -17.97 5.67 8.42
CA GLY A 502 -19.21 5.63 7.63
C GLY A 502 -20.40 5.17 8.48
N GLU A 503 -21.63 5.48 8.02
CA GLU A 503 -22.89 5.21 8.74
C GLU A 503 -23.02 3.78 9.26
N LYS A 504 -22.71 2.77 8.42
CA LYS A 504 -22.80 1.34 8.82
C LYS A 504 -21.85 0.98 9.94
N LYS A 505 -20.63 1.54 9.93
CA LYS A 505 -19.63 1.32 10.97
C LYS A 505 -19.97 2.08 12.25
N ALA A 506 -20.48 3.31 12.15
CA ALA A 506 -20.98 4.08 13.29
C ALA A 506 -22.12 3.34 14.00
N ALA A 507 -23.12 2.87 13.27
CA ALA A 507 -24.24 2.11 13.82
C ALA A 507 -23.78 0.79 14.48
N ARG A 508 -22.79 0.10 13.91
CA ARG A 508 -22.34 -1.21 14.38
C ARG A 508 -21.39 -1.14 15.56
N TYR A 509 -20.50 -0.17 15.56
CA TYR A 509 -19.37 -0.09 16.52
C TYR A 509 -19.39 1.17 17.39
N GLY A 510 -20.03 2.25 16.95
CA GLY A 510 -19.93 3.59 17.53
C GLY A 510 -20.17 3.63 19.03
N ASN A 511 -21.26 3.04 19.52
CA ASN A 511 -21.62 3.05 20.94
C ASN A 511 -20.51 2.45 21.85
N ALA A 512 -19.72 1.49 21.35
CA ALA A 512 -18.66 0.91 22.15
C ALA A 512 -17.45 1.84 22.31
N PHE A 513 -17.20 2.70 21.31
CA PHE A 513 -16.14 3.70 21.36
C PHE A 513 -16.58 4.94 22.14
N LEU A 514 -17.81 5.40 21.95
CA LEU A 514 -18.37 6.54 22.67
C LEU A 514 -18.35 6.33 24.19
N ARG A 515 -18.73 5.16 24.69
CA ARG A 515 -18.64 4.82 26.12
C ARG A 515 -17.22 5.02 26.69
N VAL A 516 -16.20 4.59 25.97
CA VAL A 516 -14.81 4.73 26.45
C VAL A 516 -14.36 6.19 26.40
N ILE A 517 -14.85 6.97 25.46
CA ILE A 517 -14.57 8.41 25.37
C ILE A 517 -15.27 9.12 26.51
N GLU A 518 -16.56 8.80 26.78
CA GLU A 518 -17.35 9.32 27.90
C GLU A 518 -16.65 9.02 29.24
N ASP A 519 -16.24 7.76 29.47
CA ASP A 519 -15.52 7.35 30.70
C ASP A 519 -14.21 8.13 30.88
N ALA A 520 -13.49 8.40 29.79
CA ALA A 520 -12.22 9.12 29.83
C ALA A 520 -12.39 10.64 30.01
N VAL A 521 -13.50 11.21 29.57
CA VAL A 521 -13.84 12.63 29.73
C VAL A 521 -14.50 12.87 31.10
N GLY A 522 -15.44 11.98 31.51
CA GLY A 522 -16.15 12.09 32.78
C GLY A 522 -15.32 11.78 34.02
N SER A 523 -14.17 11.10 33.88
CA SER A 523 -13.24 10.88 35.01
C SER A 523 -12.42 12.13 35.41
N ARG A 524 -12.75 13.30 34.82
CA ARG A 524 -12.09 14.59 35.07
C ARG A 524 -12.92 15.57 35.94
N GLU A 525 -14.15 15.20 36.32
CA GLU A 525 -14.89 15.86 37.41
C GLU A 525 -14.71 15.08 38.73
#